data_d61b47ca8a196bbb2c94c426fc7a0545
#
_entry.id   d61b47ca8a196bbb2c94c426fc7a0545
#
_cell.length_a   1.000
_cell.length_b   1.000
_cell.length_c   1.000
_cell.angle_alpha   90.00
_cell.angle_beta   90.00
_cell.angle_gamma   90.00
#
_symmetry.space_group_name_H-M   'P 1'
#
loop_
_entity.id
_entity.type
_entity.pdbx_description
1 polymer ?
#
loop_
_entity_poly.entity_id
_entity_poly.type
_entity_poly.pdbx_seq_one_letter_code
_entity_poly.pdbx_strand_id
1 'polypeptide(L)'
;MAKQKQSRRGFIKGASLMTGSVLTSSVLPTSSAAEPMQALSRPTTRAAQFRALMAKPDPIIMPVANSIQMARLCEMEGFQALFIGSSGAAAHHGLPNDIPSITETYDFIAHITENTSLPVMADGEAGGFNALMTYRITQKFEQAGAAAIMIEDAVGLETYLNRQGAPLASKQAMIDRIQAAADARKDRNLVILARFDAPGKGVPLAQTLEIAGACAAAGADAFFFSGLPLQEQAKAYDALKKPLMMGATPTLTGAEAKANKVSLLFCHVENVGVGAIHQALKELKTTGKYETAAKMMLSAEVNQKLVAQSDWTARARKYNIIKT
;
A
#
# COMPACT_ATOMS: atom_id res chain seq x y z
N MET A 1 14.59 -58.22 -13.62
CA MET A 1 13.96 -58.21 -14.96
C MET A 1 13.77 -56.78 -15.36
N ALA A 2 14.66 -56.23 -16.14
CA ALA A 2 14.65 -55.84 -17.54
C ALA A 2 13.66 -54.70 -17.83
N LYS A 3 14.19 -53.46 -17.90
CA LYS A 3 14.47 -52.55 -19.03
C LYS A 3 13.30 -52.27 -19.97
N GLN A 4 12.93 -50.97 -20.07
CA GLN A 4 13.04 -50.34 -21.40
C GLN A 4 13.04 -48.80 -21.31
N LYS A 5 14.17 -48.22 -21.76
CA LYS A 5 14.32 -46.81 -22.15
C LYS A 5 13.74 -46.65 -23.56
N GLN A 6 13.01 -45.57 -23.85
CA GLN A 6 12.83 -45.09 -25.22
C GLN A 6 13.23 -43.65 -25.35
N SER A 7 14.24 -43.46 -26.17
CA SER A 7 14.80 -42.24 -26.73
C SER A 7 13.93 -41.75 -27.87
N ARG A 8 13.70 -40.41 -27.94
CA ARG A 8 13.22 -39.74 -29.16
C ARG A 8 14.21 -38.67 -29.59
N ARG A 9 15.03 -39.06 -30.58
CA ARG A 9 15.75 -38.16 -31.47
C ARG A 9 15.26 -38.35 -32.89
N GLY A 10 15.06 -37.23 -33.59
CA GLY A 10 15.27 -37.13 -35.02
C GLY A 10 14.03 -37.12 -35.91
N PHE A 11 13.74 -35.93 -36.44
CA PHE A 11 13.39 -35.83 -37.88
C PHE A 11 13.63 -34.37 -38.35
N ILE A 12 14.73 -34.22 -39.09
CA ILE A 12 14.97 -33.10 -39.99
C ILE A 12 15.34 -33.75 -41.33
N LYS A 13 14.65 -33.36 -42.41
CA LYS A 13 15.18 -33.09 -43.75
C LYS A 13 14.08 -33.21 -44.81
N GLY A 14 14.04 -32.22 -45.66
CA GLY A 14 13.29 -32.24 -46.91
C GLY A 14 13.24 -30.85 -47.56
N ALA A 15 14.35 -30.47 -48.18
CA ALA A 15 14.38 -29.33 -49.11
C ALA A 15 13.90 -29.79 -50.48
N SER A 16 13.14 -28.97 -51.19
CA SER A 16 13.04 -29.03 -52.64
C SER A 16 12.87 -27.66 -53.24
N LEU A 17 13.80 -27.32 -54.12
CA LEU A 17 13.81 -26.17 -55.02
C LEU A 17 12.79 -26.38 -56.14
N MET A 18 12.10 -25.32 -56.55
CA MET A 18 11.72 -25.10 -57.94
C MET A 18 11.81 -23.63 -58.32
N THR A 19 12.54 -23.42 -59.39
CA THR A 19 12.81 -22.23 -60.14
C THR A 19 11.64 -21.86 -61.09
N GLY A 20 11.50 -20.56 -61.35
CA GLY A 20 10.79 -20.10 -62.57
C GLY A 20 10.21 -18.69 -62.51
N SER A 21 10.99 -17.76 -63.01
CA SER A 21 10.73 -16.48 -63.67
C SER A 21 9.30 -15.98 -63.92
N VAL A 22 9.04 -14.70 -63.68
CA VAL A 22 8.81 -13.67 -64.71
C VAL A 22 8.66 -12.30 -64.05
N LEU A 23 9.42 -11.34 -64.57
CA LEU A 23 9.39 -9.93 -64.21
C LEU A 23 8.13 -9.23 -64.78
N THR A 24 7.36 -8.56 -63.91
CA THR A 24 6.55 -7.40 -64.32
C THR A 24 6.74 -6.29 -63.32
N SER A 25 7.34 -5.23 -63.79
CA SER A 25 7.53 -3.98 -63.09
C SER A 25 6.18 -3.30 -62.87
N SER A 26 5.71 -3.28 -61.62
CA SER A 26 4.65 -2.39 -61.18
C SER A 26 5.25 -1.35 -60.22
N VAL A 27 5.13 -0.09 -60.61
CA VAL A 27 5.49 1.11 -59.86
C VAL A 27 4.78 1.09 -58.53
N LEU A 28 5.54 1.01 -57.46
CA LEU A 28 5.02 1.21 -56.10
C LEU A 28 4.72 2.69 -55.86
N PRO A 29 3.58 3.07 -55.29
CA PRO A 29 3.35 4.44 -54.88
C PRO A 29 4.28 4.78 -53.71
N THR A 30 4.87 5.93 -53.78
CA THR A 30 5.74 6.55 -52.80
C THR A 30 5.10 6.50 -51.40
N SER A 31 5.84 5.96 -50.46
CA SER A 31 5.62 5.96 -49.02
C SER A 31 5.02 7.28 -48.52
N SER A 32 3.78 7.25 -48.13
CA SER A 32 3.22 8.21 -47.17
C SER A 32 4.04 8.07 -45.88
N ALA A 33 4.66 9.13 -45.42
CA ALA A 33 5.35 9.19 -44.15
C ALA A 33 4.36 8.72 -43.05
N ALA A 34 4.68 7.60 -42.42
CA ALA A 34 3.93 7.14 -41.25
C ALA A 34 4.01 8.25 -40.20
N GLU A 35 2.88 8.81 -39.84
CA GLU A 35 2.81 9.69 -38.67
C GLU A 35 3.37 8.95 -37.47
N PRO A 36 4.17 9.62 -36.61
CA PRO A 36 4.72 8.98 -35.44
C PRO A 36 3.54 8.51 -34.58
N MET A 37 3.44 7.20 -34.42
CA MET A 37 2.49 6.55 -33.53
C MET A 37 2.61 7.23 -32.17
N GLN A 38 1.60 8.02 -31.78
CA GLN A 38 1.56 8.64 -30.47
C GLN A 38 1.79 7.53 -29.46
N ALA A 39 2.90 7.64 -28.72
CA ALA A 39 3.19 6.70 -27.64
C ALA A 39 2.00 6.73 -26.69
N LEU A 40 1.21 5.64 -26.67
CA LEU A 40 0.14 5.44 -25.71
C LEU A 40 0.76 5.68 -24.33
N SER A 41 0.36 6.75 -23.66
CA SER A 41 0.80 7.06 -22.30
C SER A 41 0.49 5.82 -21.45
N ARG A 42 1.54 5.20 -20.90
CA ARG A 42 1.32 4.07 -19.97
C ARG A 42 0.40 4.56 -18.87
N PRO A 43 -0.65 3.77 -18.50
CA PRO A 43 -1.53 4.16 -17.41
C PRO A 43 -0.68 4.45 -16.17
N THR A 44 -0.96 5.57 -15.51
CA THR A 44 -0.23 6.00 -14.31
C THR A 44 -0.44 4.96 -13.22
N THR A 45 0.65 4.37 -12.71
CA THR A 45 0.54 3.39 -11.61
C THR A 45 0.09 4.05 -10.32
N ARG A 46 -0.50 3.29 -9.40
CA ARG A 46 -0.87 3.80 -8.06
C ARG A 46 0.33 4.34 -7.31
N ALA A 47 1.48 3.74 -7.46
CA ALA A 47 2.73 4.23 -6.89
C ALA A 47 3.12 5.60 -7.47
N ALA A 48 2.99 5.80 -8.80
CA ALA A 48 3.22 7.10 -9.42
C ALA A 48 2.19 8.14 -8.96
N GLN A 49 0.92 7.75 -8.79
CA GLN A 49 -0.11 8.62 -8.22
C GLN A 49 0.25 9.05 -6.78
N PHE A 50 0.69 8.12 -5.94
CA PHE A 50 1.09 8.41 -4.57
C PHE A 50 2.27 9.39 -4.53
N ARG A 51 3.30 9.19 -5.37
CA ARG A 51 4.41 10.16 -5.49
C ARG A 51 3.95 11.54 -5.95
N ALA A 52 3.03 11.60 -6.89
CA ALA A 52 2.48 12.88 -7.35
C ALA A 52 1.70 13.59 -6.23
N LEU A 53 1.00 12.85 -5.37
CA LEU A 53 0.36 13.40 -4.18
C LEU A 53 1.38 13.93 -3.18
N MET A 54 2.46 13.17 -2.91
CA MET A 54 3.54 13.59 -2.00
C MET A 54 4.26 14.85 -2.44
N ALA A 55 4.25 15.16 -3.73
CA ALA A 55 4.85 16.38 -4.29
C ALA A 55 3.98 17.63 -4.12
N LYS A 56 2.71 17.48 -3.68
CA LYS A 56 1.82 18.61 -3.43
C LYS A 56 2.20 19.34 -2.14
N PRO A 57 1.85 20.63 -2.03
CA PRO A 57 2.20 21.42 -0.85
C PRO A 57 1.36 21.08 0.39
N ASP A 58 0.20 20.46 0.21
CA ASP A 58 -0.71 20.11 1.30
C ASP A 58 -0.50 18.65 1.74
N PRO A 59 -0.59 18.37 3.05
CA PRO A 59 -0.45 17.02 3.55
C PRO A 59 -1.50 16.07 2.97
N ILE A 60 -1.09 14.86 2.65
CA ILE A 60 -2.00 13.78 2.30
C ILE A 60 -2.61 13.23 3.59
N ILE A 61 -3.93 13.30 3.72
CA ILE A 61 -4.67 12.67 4.82
C ILE A 61 -5.07 11.27 4.37
N MET A 62 -4.59 10.27 5.09
CA MET A 62 -4.79 8.84 4.80
C MET A 62 -5.60 8.19 5.93
N PRO A 63 -6.92 8.01 5.79
CA PRO A 63 -7.66 7.18 6.73
C PRO A 63 -7.11 5.75 6.73
N VAL A 64 -7.06 5.13 7.91
CA VAL A 64 -6.72 3.71 8.04
C VAL A 64 -7.91 2.89 7.56
N ALA A 65 -7.70 2.03 6.56
CA ALA A 65 -8.71 1.12 6.05
C ALA A 65 -8.46 -0.30 6.57
N ASN A 66 -9.41 -0.85 7.31
CA ASN A 66 -9.38 -2.22 7.84
C ASN A 66 -10.40 -3.15 7.14
N SER A 67 -11.04 -2.69 6.09
CA SER A 67 -11.98 -3.45 5.29
C SER A 67 -12.21 -2.81 3.92
N ILE A 68 -12.72 -3.59 2.97
CA ILE A 68 -13.14 -3.10 1.65
C ILE A 68 -14.20 -2.00 1.80
N GLN A 69 -15.14 -2.19 2.72
CA GLN A 69 -16.20 -1.20 2.97
C GLN A 69 -15.61 0.14 3.40
N MET A 70 -14.63 0.13 4.32
CA MET A 70 -13.95 1.34 4.76
C MET A 70 -13.18 2.01 3.62
N ALA A 71 -12.47 1.24 2.80
CA ALA A 71 -11.73 1.77 1.66
C ALA A 71 -12.66 2.47 0.66
N ARG A 72 -13.81 1.88 0.37
CA ARG A 72 -14.83 2.47 -0.51
C ARG A 72 -15.50 3.71 0.08
N LEU A 73 -15.75 3.72 1.38
CA LEU A 73 -16.23 4.94 2.07
C LEU A 73 -15.21 6.07 1.92
N CYS A 74 -13.94 5.82 2.17
CA CYS A 74 -12.90 6.83 1.99
C CYS A 74 -12.83 7.36 0.55
N GLU A 75 -12.97 6.49 -0.44
CA GLU A 75 -13.01 6.88 -1.85
C GLU A 75 -14.24 7.74 -2.16
N MET A 76 -15.43 7.37 -1.65
CA MET A 76 -16.67 8.14 -1.81
C MET A 76 -16.59 9.52 -1.14
N GLU A 77 -15.91 9.63 0.00
CA GLU A 77 -15.71 10.90 0.71
C GLU A 77 -14.57 11.75 0.09
N GLY A 78 -13.94 11.28 -1.01
CA GLY A 78 -12.95 12.05 -1.76
C GLY A 78 -11.55 12.06 -1.19
N PHE A 79 -11.20 11.13 -0.29
CA PHE A 79 -9.81 10.94 0.13
C PHE A 79 -8.95 10.53 -1.06
N GLN A 80 -7.66 10.89 -1.02
CA GLN A 80 -6.75 10.70 -2.15
C GLN A 80 -5.80 9.51 -1.98
N ALA A 81 -5.67 8.98 -0.78
CA ALA A 81 -4.86 7.81 -0.45
C ALA A 81 -5.36 7.14 0.83
N LEU A 82 -4.95 5.90 1.05
CA LEU A 82 -5.28 5.10 2.23
C LEU A 82 -4.02 4.61 2.92
N PHE A 83 -4.14 4.35 4.22
CA PHE A 83 -3.16 3.61 5.00
C PHE A 83 -3.74 2.26 5.44
N ILE A 84 -3.00 1.18 5.23
CA ILE A 84 -3.27 -0.13 5.80
C ILE A 84 -2.23 -0.40 6.87
N GLY A 85 -2.64 -0.28 8.12
CA GLY A 85 -1.81 -0.69 9.25
C GLY A 85 -1.85 -2.22 9.44
N SER A 86 -0.80 -2.78 9.98
CA SER A 86 -0.73 -4.18 10.42
C SER A 86 -1.85 -4.56 11.39
N SER A 87 -2.25 -3.60 12.24
CA SER A 87 -3.40 -3.75 13.14
C SER A 87 -4.70 -4.12 12.42
N GLY A 88 -4.88 -3.67 11.18
CA GLY A 88 -6.04 -4.01 10.36
C GLY A 88 -6.06 -5.48 9.97
N ALA A 89 -4.92 -6.02 9.49
CA ALA A 89 -4.76 -7.44 9.17
C ALA A 89 -4.90 -8.30 10.43
N ALA A 90 -4.25 -7.89 11.54
CA ALA A 90 -4.33 -8.59 12.81
C ALA A 90 -5.77 -8.66 13.35
N ALA A 91 -6.48 -7.54 13.37
CA ALA A 91 -7.88 -7.48 13.82
C ALA A 91 -8.81 -8.33 12.94
N HIS A 92 -8.57 -8.40 11.62
CA HIS A 92 -9.32 -9.24 10.70
C HIS A 92 -9.25 -10.73 11.08
N HIS A 93 -8.10 -11.16 11.58
CA HIS A 93 -7.87 -12.54 12.04
C HIS A 93 -8.13 -12.75 13.55
N GLY A 94 -8.50 -11.70 14.29
CA GLY A 94 -8.67 -11.78 15.75
C GLY A 94 -7.35 -11.99 16.49
N LEU A 95 -6.25 -11.49 15.93
CA LEU A 95 -4.88 -11.66 16.44
C LEU A 95 -4.31 -10.31 16.94
N PRO A 96 -3.31 -10.35 17.84
CA PRO A 96 -2.48 -9.18 18.10
C PRO A 96 -1.66 -8.78 16.87
N ASN A 97 -1.19 -7.51 16.83
CA ASN A 97 -0.23 -7.07 15.82
C ASN A 97 1.01 -7.99 15.78
N ASP A 98 1.71 -7.98 14.66
CA ASP A 98 2.93 -8.75 14.40
C ASP A 98 2.75 -10.28 14.35
N ILE A 99 1.56 -10.80 14.65
CA ILE A 99 1.27 -12.24 14.61
C ILE A 99 0.83 -12.73 13.23
N PRO A 100 0.07 -11.95 12.43
CA PRO A 100 -0.30 -12.42 11.10
C PRO A 100 0.92 -12.78 10.24
N SER A 101 0.81 -13.86 9.51
CA SER A 101 1.82 -14.27 8.55
C SER A 101 1.91 -13.30 7.37
N ILE A 102 3.03 -13.33 6.65
CA ILE A 102 3.19 -12.53 5.41
C ILE A 102 2.07 -12.82 4.41
N THR A 103 1.57 -14.05 4.34
CA THR A 103 0.48 -14.42 3.43
C THR A 103 -0.83 -13.79 3.85
N GLU A 104 -1.19 -13.85 5.12
CA GLU A 104 -2.40 -13.21 5.64
C GLU A 104 -2.38 -11.70 5.43
N THR A 105 -1.26 -11.05 5.70
CA THR A 105 -1.10 -9.61 5.45
C THR A 105 -1.15 -9.28 3.96
N TYR A 106 -0.52 -10.09 3.11
CA TYR A 106 -0.59 -9.95 1.65
C TYR A 106 -2.03 -10.04 1.14
N ASP A 107 -2.77 -11.08 1.54
CA ASP A 107 -4.15 -11.29 1.13
C ASP A 107 -5.04 -10.13 1.59
N PHE A 108 -4.85 -9.64 2.81
CA PHE A 108 -5.56 -8.50 3.34
C PHE A 108 -5.31 -7.22 2.52
N ILE A 109 -4.05 -6.91 2.20
CA ILE A 109 -3.68 -5.77 1.36
C ILE A 109 -4.30 -5.93 -0.04
N ALA A 110 -4.16 -7.12 -0.66
CA ALA A 110 -4.68 -7.39 -2.00
C ALA A 110 -6.20 -7.20 -2.07
N HIS A 111 -6.95 -7.74 -1.10
CA HIS A 111 -8.40 -7.58 -1.03
C HIS A 111 -8.83 -6.11 -0.99
N ILE A 112 -8.11 -5.26 -0.27
CA ILE A 112 -8.45 -3.83 -0.21
C ILE A 112 -8.03 -3.14 -1.50
N THR A 113 -6.81 -3.35 -1.99
CA THR A 113 -6.30 -2.67 -3.19
C THR A 113 -7.07 -3.03 -4.45
N GLU A 114 -7.56 -4.26 -4.59
CA GLU A 114 -8.41 -4.69 -5.71
C GLU A 114 -9.79 -4.00 -5.73
N ASN A 115 -10.23 -3.46 -4.59
CA ASN A 115 -11.56 -2.90 -4.41
C ASN A 115 -11.62 -1.38 -4.23
N THR A 116 -10.52 -0.69 -4.45
CA THR A 116 -10.43 0.79 -4.47
C THR A 116 -9.51 1.24 -5.60
N SER A 117 -9.73 2.44 -6.13
CA SER A 117 -8.81 3.09 -7.07
C SER A 117 -7.72 3.90 -6.36
N LEU A 118 -7.86 4.13 -5.06
CA LEU A 118 -6.93 4.94 -4.29
C LEU A 118 -5.56 4.26 -4.13
N PRO A 119 -4.46 5.00 -4.22
CA PRO A 119 -3.16 4.48 -3.83
C PRO A 119 -3.13 4.16 -2.32
N VAL A 120 -2.51 3.03 -1.99
CA VAL A 120 -2.48 2.48 -0.63
C VAL A 120 -1.04 2.43 -0.13
N MET A 121 -0.80 3.00 1.05
CA MET A 121 0.42 2.73 1.81
C MET A 121 0.15 1.55 2.76
N ALA A 122 1.04 0.57 2.76
CA ALA A 122 0.96 -0.61 3.63
C ALA A 122 2.05 -0.61 4.69
N ASP A 123 1.69 -0.99 5.91
CA ASP A 123 2.64 -1.23 7.00
C ASP A 123 3.34 -2.58 6.78
N GLY A 124 4.65 -2.55 6.65
CA GLY A 124 5.50 -3.73 6.49
C GLY A 124 6.16 -4.16 7.78
N GLU A 125 5.79 -3.56 8.93
CA GLU A 125 6.36 -3.85 10.24
C GLU A 125 7.90 -3.81 10.22
N ALA A 126 8.54 -4.69 10.97
CA ALA A 126 10.00 -4.84 10.98
C ALA A 126 10.60 -5.40 9.67
N GLY A 127 9.80 -5.56 8.61
CA GLY A 127 10.29 -6.12 7.34
C GLY A 127 10.69 -7.59 7.43
N GLY A 128 10.13 -8.37 8.38
CA GLY A 128 10.41 -9.80 8.54
C GLY A 128 11.80 -10.11 9.11
N PHE A 129 12.33 -9.23 9.96
CA PHE A 129 13.50 -9.42 10.82
C PHE A 129 14.90 -9.33 10.16
N ASN A 130 15.01 -9.42 8.84
CA ASN A 130 16.29 -9.28 8.14
C ASN A 130 16.09 -8.78 6.70
N ALA A 131 17.17 -8.33 6.08
CA ALA A 131 17.15 -7.74 4.73
C ALA A 131 16.57 -8.67 3.66
N LEU A 132 16.82 -9.98 3.70
CA LEU A 132 16.28 -10.92 2.70
C LEU A 132 14.76 -11.07 2.83
N MET A 133 14.26 -11.09 4.06
CA MET A 133 12.82 -11.12 4.29
C MET A 133 12.17 -9.79 3.90
N THR A 134 12.82 -8.66 4.19
CA THR A 134 12.35 -7.34 3.76
C THR A 134 12.28 -7.26 2.23
N TYR A 135 13.30 -7.76 1.53
CA TYR A 135 13.26 -7.88 0.06
C TYR A 135 12.02 -8.65 -0.41
N ARG A 136 11.77 -9.80 0.20
CA ARG A 136 10.62 -10.65 -0.14
C ARG A 136 9.27 -10.02 0.18
N ILE A 137 9.14 -9.38 1.35
CA ILE A 137 7.91 -8.68 1.77
C ILE A 137 7.62 -7.53 0.81
N THR A 138 8.62 -6.74 0.45
CA THR A 138 8.47 -5.63 -0.51
C THR A 138 7.92 -6.12 -1.85
N GLN A 139 8.48 -7.21 -2.40
CA GLN A 139 7.94 -7.82 -3.62
C GLN A 139 6.48 -8.25 -3.47
N LYS A 140 6.14 -8.83 -2.33
CA LYS A 140 4.78 -9.30 -2.06
C LYS A 140 3.78 -8.15 -1.94
N PHE A 141 4.13 -7.13 -1.18
CA PHE A 141 3.23 -5.99 -0.98
C PHE A 141 3.06 -5.16 -2.25
N GLU A 142 4.12 -5.02 -3.06
CA GLU A 142 4.00 -4.43 -4.39
C GLU A 142 3.05 -5.25 -5.28
N GLN A 143 3.18 -6.59 -5.28
CA GLN A 143 2.25 -7.48 -6.00
C GLN A 143 0.81 -7.37 -5.50
N ALA A 144 0.61 -7.15 -4.21
CA ALA A 144 -0.70 -6.88 -3.62
C ALA A 144 -1.27 -5.49 -4.00
N GLY A 145 -0.52 -4.67 -4.74
CA GLY A 145 -0.97 -3.37 -5.22
C GLY A 145 -0.66 -2.20 -4.29
N ALA A 146 0.20 -2.38 -3.29
CA ALA A 146 0.68 -1.28 -2.47
C ALA A 146 1.42 -0.23 -3.31
N ALA A 147 1.15 1.04 -3.05
CA ALA A 147 1.81 2.20 -3.66
C ALA A 147 2.98 2.71 -2.81
N ALA A 148 2.98 2.39 -1.53
CA ALA A 148 4.02 2.70 -0.57
C ALA A 148 4.11 1.60 0.48
N ILE A 149 5.30 1.38 1.03
CA ILE A 149 5.57 0.37 2.07
C ILE A 149 6.37 1.05 3.18
N MET A 150 5.93 0.85 4.42
CA MET A 150 6.62 1.33 5.61
C MET A 150 7.40 0.18 6.24
N ILE A 151 8.67 0.42 6.62
CA ILE A 151 9.53 -0.54 7.31
C ILE A 151 10.07 0.12 8.58
N GLU A 152 9.93 -0.56 9.73
CA GLU A 152 10.29 0.00 11.03
C GLU A 152 11.60 -0.58 11.62
N ASP A 153 12.16 0.15 12.59
CA ASP A 153 13.37 -0.19 13.31
C ASP A 153 13.16 -1.18 14.47
N ALA A 154 12.04 -1.90 14.48
CA ALA A 154 11.77 -2.92 15.48
C ALA A 154 12.59 -4.21 15.27
N VAL A 155 12.77 -4.98 16.34
CA VAL A 155 13.39 -6.32 16.31
C VAL A 155 12.43 -7.33 16.90
N GLY A 156 11.97 -8.27 16.05
CA GLY A 156 11.16 -9.40 16.47
C GLY A 156 9.70 -9.06 16.76
N LEU A 157 8.96 -10.08 17.19
CA LEU A 157 7.54 -10.00 17.54
C LEU A 157 7.25 -9.23 18.84
N GLU A 158 8.29 -8.72 19.50
CA GLU A 158 8.12 -8.05 20.78
C GLU A 158 7.57 -6.64 20.67
N THR A 159 7.53 -6.06 19.47
CA THR A 159 7.19 -4.64 19.28
C THR A 159 5.81 -4.30 19.80
N TYR A 160 4.81 -5.11 19.51
CA TYR A 160 3.45 -4.85 20.00
C TYR A 160 3.20 -5.42 21.39
N LEU A 161 3.69 -6.64 21.65
CA LEU A 161 3.47 -7.33 22.94
C LEU A 161 4.26 -6.68 24.09
N ASN A 162 5.40 -6.04 23.78
CA ASN A 162 6.23 -5.32 24.75
C ASN A 162 6.79 -4.01 24.17
N ARG A 163 5.90 -3.11 23.77
CA ARG A 163 6.25 -1.90 23.00
C ARG A 163 7.35 -1.03 23.61
N GLN A 164 7.40 -0.92 24.94
CA GLN A 164 8.43 -0.13 25.62
C GLN A 164 9.76 -0.87 25.75
N GLY A 165 9.74 -2.18 25.94
CA GLY A 165 10.92 -3.02 26.14
C GLY A 165 11.48 -3.64 24.85
N ALA A 166 10.74 -3.59 23.73
CA ALA A 166 11.21 -4.16 22.48
C ALA A 166 12.51 -3.51 22.01
N PRO A 167 13.55 -4.30 21.67
CA PRO A 167 14.82 -3.75 21.22
C PRO A 167 14.68 -3.10 19.84
N LEU A 168 15.54 -2.11 19.58
CA LEU A 168 15.65 -1.48 18.27
C LEU A 168 16.69 -2.20 17.42
N ALA A 169 16.48 -2.21 16.12
CA ALA A 169 17.45 -2.69 15.16
C ALA A 169 18.73 -1.87 15.22
N SER A 170 19.86 -2.54 15.03
CA SER A 170 21.13 -1.82 14.88
C SER A 170 21.07 -0.89 13.65
N LYS A 171 21.89 0.16 13.65
CA LYS A 171 22.04 1.07 12.51
C LYS A 171 22.21 0.30 11.20
N GLN A 172 23.13 -0.67 11.16
CA GLN A 172 23.39 -1.45 9.95
C GLN A 172 22.19 -2.30 9.54
N ALA A 173 21.52 -2.97 10.48
CA ALA A 173 20.36 -3.79 10.18
C ALA A 173 19.22 -2.96 9.58
N MET A 174 19.00 -1.72 10.05
CA MET A 174 17.98 -0.84 9.48
C MET A 174 18.37 -0.37 8.07
N ILE A 175 19.63 0.00 7.85
CA ILE A 175 20.15 0.37 6.53
C ILE A 175 19.96 -0.79 5.54
N ASP A 176 20.36 -2.01 5.93
CA ASP A 176 20.26 -3.21 5.09
C ASP A 176 18.80 -3.53 4.71
N ARG A 177 17.84 -3.36 5.63
CA ARG A 177 16.41 -3.52 5.34
C ARG A 177 15.94 -2.51 4.32
N ILE A 178 16.27 -1.23 4.49
CA ILE A 178 15.85 -0.18 3.54
C ILE A 178 16.47 -0.39 2.17
N GLN A 179 17.77 -0.74 2.10
CA GLN A 179 18.43 -1.09 0.85
C GLN A 179 17.73 -2.26 0.16
N ALA A 180 17.43 -3.33 0.92
CA ALA A 180 16.74 -4.50 0.39
C ALA A 180 15.34 -4.17 -0.14
N ALA A 181 14.59 -3.29 0.55
CA ALA A 181 13.29 -2.82 0.08
C ALA A 181 13.43 -2.00 -1.21
N ALA A 182 14.42 -1.10 -1.28
CA ALA A 182 14.69 -0.29 -2.47
C ALA A 182 15.11 -1.15 -3.68
N ASP A 183 15.90 -2.18 -3.47
CA ASP A 183 16.35 -3.11 -4.52
C ASP A 183 15.23 -4.04 -5.00
N ALA A 184 14.29 -4.38 -4.11
CA ALA A 184 13.18 -5.30 -4.41
C ALA A 184 12.10 -4.70 -5.30
N ARG A 185 11.90 -3.38 -5.26
CA ARG A 185 10.81 -2.70 -5.98
C ARG A 185 10.99 -2.82 -7.49
N LYS A 186 9.91 -3.18 -8.20
CA LYS A 186 9.86 -3.25 -9.66
C LYS A 186 9.42 -1.92 -10.27
N ASP A 187 8.39 -1.29 -9.69
CA ASP A 187 8.00 0.06 -10.03
C ASP A 187 8.88 1.04 -9.23
N ARG A 188 9.71 1.80 -9.92
CA ARG A 188 10.56 2.82 -9.30
C ARG A 188 9.79 3.90 -8.54
N ASN A 189 8.49 4.00 -8.79
CA ASN A 189 7.60 4.92 -8.08
C ASN A 189 7.14 4.35 -6.72
N LEU A 190 7.27 3.05 -6.46
CA LEU A 190 6.95 2.49 -5.14
C LEU A 190 7.70 3.24 -4.06
N VAL A 191 6.99 3.80 -3.10
CA VAL A 191 7.59 4.59 -2.02
C VAL A 191 8.04 3.67 -0.90
N ILE A 192 9.29 3.81 -0.47
CA ILE A 192 9.82 3.14 0.72
C ILE A 192 9.92 4.17 1.83
N LEU A 193 9.16 3.94 2.91
CA LEU A 193 9.15 4.78 4.09
C LEU A 193 9.89 4.06 5.23
N ALA A 194 10.89 4.74 5.82
CA ALA A 194 11.58 4.27 7.01
C ALA A 194 10.88 4.82 8.26
N ARG A 195 10.44 3.93 9.16
CA ARG A 195 9.86 4.26 10.45
C ARG A 195 10.88 4.03 11.56
N PHE A 196 10.94 4.97 12.48
CA PHE A 196 11.76 4.92 13.67
C PHE A 196 10.90 5.05 14.93
N ASP A 197 10.86 4.01 15.74
CA ASP A 197 10.22 4.00 17.05
C ASP A 197 11.19 4.51 18.15
N ALA A 198 12.44 4.71 17.80
CA ALA A 198 13.49 5.18 18.68
C ALA A 198 13.14 6.47 19.46
N PRO A 199 12.56 7.53 18.86
CA PRO A 199 12.18 8.74 19.61
C PRO A 199 11.13 8.46 20.68
N GLY A 200 10.12 7.63 20.39
CA GLY A 200 9.10 7.21 21.36
C GLY A 200 9.64 6.39 22.53
N LYS A 201 10.84 5.82 22.38
CA LYS A 201 11.57 5.08 23.42
C LYS A 201 12.63 5.94 24.13
N GLY A 202 12.61 7.25 23.90
CA GLY A 202 13.51 8.19 24.57
C GLY A 202 14.92 8.28 23.95
N VAL A 203 15.15 7.69 22.77
CA VAL A 203 16.41 7.89 22.05
C VAL A 203 16.47 9.33 21.51
N PRO A 204 17.58 10.07 21.73
CA PRO A 204 17.70 11.43 21.23
C PRO A 204 17.51 11.54 19.72
N LEU A 205 16.74 12.54 19.28
CA LEU A 205 16.43 12.76 17.85
C LEU A 205 17.72 12.81 16.99
N ALA A 206 18.79 13.43 17.47
CA ALA A 206 20.03 13.54 16.72
C ALA A 206 20.64 12.17 16.36
N GLN A 207 20.60 11.19 17.28
CA GLN A 207 21.06 9.82 17.02
C GLN A 207 20.16 9.11 16.00
N THR A 208 18.84 9.29 16.11
CA THR A 208 17.89 8.72 15.15
C THR A 208 18.09 9.32 13.76
N LEU A 209 18.33 10.64 13.66
CA LEU A 209 18.57 11.33 12.39
C LEU A 209 19.87 10.88 11.69
N GLU A 210 20.90 10.49 12.44
CA GLU A 210 22.10 9.90 11.84
C GLU A 210 21.78 8.59 11.10
N ILE A 211 20.96 7.73 11.71
CA ILE A 211 20.53 6.47 11.09
C ILE A 211 19.59 6.76 9.91
N ALA A 212 18.65 7.69 10.09
CA ALA A 212 17.70 8.08 9.05
C ALA A 212 18.39 8.67 7.82
N GLY A 213 19.45 9.47 8.01
CA GLY A 213 20.27 9.98 6.92
C GLY A 213 20.94 8.87 6.10
N ALA A 214 21.46 7.84 6.77
CA ALA A 214 22.00 6.67 6.10
C ALA A 214 20.91 5.86 5.38
N CYS A 215 19.70 5.73 5.96
CA CYS A 215 18.55 5.11 5.30
C CYS A 215 18.08 5.93 4.09
N ALA A 216 18.16 7.26 4.13
CA ALA A 216 17.88 8.11 2.96
C ALA A 216 18.83 7.79 1.80
N ALA A 217 20.13 7.63 2.10
CA ALA A 217 21.14 7.24 1.11
C ALA A 217 20.91 5.81 0.58
N ALA A 218 20.40 4.90 1.43
CA ALA A 218 20.05 3.51 1.07
C ALA A 218 18.74 3.39 0.27
N GLY A 219 17.97 4.48 0.08
CA GLY A 219 16.80 4.47 -0.79
C GLY A 219 15.46 4.74 -0.10
N ALA A 220 15.44 5.16 1.17
CA ALA A 220 14.22 5.65 1.81
C ALA A 220 13.74 6.94 1.14
N ASP A 221 12.46 6.97 0.79
CA ASP A 221 11.80 8.09 0.13
C ASP A 221 11.14 9.04 1.13
N ALA A 222 10.68 8.52 2.27
CA ALA A 222 9.97 9.24 3.32
C ALA A 222 10.28 8.65 4.71
N PHE A 223 9.89 9.37 5.77
CA PHE A 223 10.23 8.99 7.14
C PHE A 223 9.04 9.17 8.10
N PHE A 224 8.98 8.29 9.09
CA PHE A 224 8.08 8.40 10.23
C PHE A 224 8.86 8.23 11.53
N PHE A 225 8.77 9.21 12.40
CA PHE A 225 9.38 9.20 13.74
C PHE A 225 8.27 9.04 14.79
N SER A 226 8.03 7.80 15.20
CA SER A 226 6.99 7.45 16.17
C SER A 226 7.31 8.09 17.53
N GLY A 227 6.31 8.76 18.13
CA GLY A 227 6.49 9.46 19.39
C GLY A 227 7.21 10.80 19.31
N LEU A 228 7.67 11.23 18.14
CA LEU A 228 8.25 12.56 17.97
C LEU A 228 7.14 13.62 18.01
N PRO A 229 7.22 14.64 18.91
CA PRO A 229 6.24 15.71 18.99
C PRO A 229 6.11 16.50 17.68
N LEU A 230 4.90 17.04 17.41
CA LEU A 230 4.64 17.83 16.20
C LEU A 230 5.66 18.93 15.98
N GLN A 231 6.01 19.68 17.04
CA GLN A 231 6.92 20.81 17.00
C GLN A 231 8.37 20.42 16.66
N GLU A 232 8.74 19.15 16.83
CA GLU A 232 10.06 18.61 16.53
C GLU A 232 10.16 18.10 15.06
N GLN A 233 9.02 17.92 14.37
CA GLN A 233 8.99 17.39 13.00
C GLN A 233 9.77 18.28 12.03
N ALA A 234 9.67 19.61 12.19
CA ALA A 234 10.40 20.53 11.33
C ALA A 234 11.93 20.33 11.43
N LYS A 235 12.48 19.98 12.60
CA LYS A 235 13.91 19.68 12.76
C LYS A 235 14.30 18.42 11.98
N ALA A 236 13.46 17.38 12.01
CA ALA A 236 13.70 16.16 11.25
C ALA A 236 13.64 16.43 9.73
N TYR A 237 12.66 17.22 9.28
CA TYR A 237 12.57 17.65 7.88
C TYR A 237 13.82 18.44 7.45
N ASP A 238 14.29 19.38 8.27
CA ASP A 238 15.44 20.20 7.93
C ASP A 238 16.73 19.40 7.80
N ALA A 239 16.88 18.34 8.59
CA ALA A 239 18.02 17.44 8.51
C ALA A 239 17.98 16.53 7.27
N LEU A 240 16.80 16.03 6.89
CA LEU A 240 16.65 15.00 5.86
C LEU A 240 16.19 15.54 4.50
N LYS A 241 15.46 16.66 4.48
CA LYS A 241 14.80 17.23 3.28
C LYS A 241 13.95 16.19 2.53
N LYS A 242 13.28 15.34 3.29
CA LYS A 242 12.41 14.26 2.80
C LYS A 242 11.01 14.38 3.43
N PRO A 243 9.95 13.90 2.75
CA PRO A 243 8.61 13.86 3.29
C PRO A 243 8.54 13.16 4.64
N LEU A 244 7.79 13.73 5.57
CA LEU A 244 7.55 13.15 6.88
C LEU A 244 6.12 12.70 7.05
N MET A 245 5.94 11.56 7.71
CA MET A 245 4.65 11.01 8.11
C MET A 245 4.44 11.15 9.61
N MET A 246 3.19 11.32 10.02
CA MET A 246 2.79 11.36 11.42
C MET A 246 1.40 10.73 11.60
N GLY A 247 1.15 10.11 12.75
CA GLY A 247 -0.20 9.75 13.18
C GLY A 247 -0.98 11.00 13.58
N ALA A 248 -2.15 11.20 13.00
CA ALA A 248 -3.01 12.31 13.35
C ALA A 248 -3.70 12.07 14.70
N THR A 249 -3.71 13.10 15.55
CA THR A 249 -4.60 13.16 16.71
C THR A 249 -5.99 13.65 16.28
N PRO A 250 -7.04 13.43 17.07
CA PRO A 250 -8.39 13.90 16.73
C PRO A 250 -8.50 15.43 16.51
N THR A 251 -7.54 16.19 17.01
CA THR A 251 -7.54 17.67 16.96
C THR A 251 -6.50 18.24 15.99
N LEU A 252 -5.60 17.41 15.45
CA LEU A 252 -4.55 17.87 14.53
C LEU A 252 -5.14 18.22 13.17
N THR A 253 -4.94 19.45 12.74
CA THR A 253 -5.37 19.92 11.42
C THR A 253 -4.27 19.71 10.36
N GLY A 254 -4.68 19.62 9.09
CA GLY A 254 -3.72 19.60 7.98
C GLY A 254 -2.85 20.86 7.89
N ALA A 255 -3.39 22.02 8.29
CA ALA A 255 -2.65 23.27 8.32
C ALA A 255 -1.51 23.25 9.36
N GLU A 256 -1.78 22.74 10.57
CA GLU A 256 -0.76 22.58 11.61
C GLU A 256 0.31 21.57 11.19
N ALA A 257 -0.09 20.45 10.58
CA ALA A 257 0.83 19.45 10.03
C ALA A 257 1.76 20.09 8.99
N LYS A 258 1.20 20.82 8.03
CA LYS A 258 1.94 21.55 6.99
C LYS A 258 2.92 22.56 7.59
N ALA A 259 2.49 23.36 8.58
CA ALA A 259 3.34 24.34 9.26
C ALA A 259 4.56 23.67 9.93
N ASN A 260 4.42 22.41 10.37
CA ASN A 260 5.47 21.60 10.98
C ASN A 260 6.16 20.64 9.99
N LYS A 261 6.01 20.87 8.67
CA LYS A 261 6.67 20.09 7.59
C LYS A 261 6.26 18.62 7.52
N VAL A 262 5.12 18.25 8.07
CA VAL A 262 4.53 16.91 7.90
C VAL A 262 3.78 16.87 6.58
N SER A 263 4.08 15.85 5.75
CA SER A 263 3.52 15.67 4.41
C SER A 263 2.47 14.55 4.34
N LEU A 264 2.47 13.64 5.29
CA LEU A 264 1.63 12.45 5.32
C LEU A 264 1.00 12.31 6.71
N LEU A 265 -0.33 12.21 6.77
CA LEU A 265 -1.07 11.99 8.01
C LEU A 265 -1.88 10.70 7.89
N PHE A 266 -1.69 9.74 8.78
CA PHE A 266 -2.60 8.61 8.89
C PHE A 266 -3.54 8.78 10.08
N CYS A 267 -4.82 8.40 9.90
CA CYS A 267 -5.88 8.68 10.85
C CYS A 267 -6.62 7.38 11.20
N HIS A 268 -6.62 7.03 12.49
CA HIS A 268 -7.28 5.81 13.02
C HIS A 268 -8.80 5.98 13.18
N VAL A 269 -9.50 6.35 12.10
CA VAL A 269 -10.97 6.52 12.12
C VAL A 269 -11.72 5.19 12.18
N GLU A 270 -11.09 4.08 11.79
CA GLU A 270 -11.65 2.72 11.88
C GLU A 270 -11.98 2.34 13.32
N ASN A 271 -11.22 2.83 14.29
CA ASN A 271 -11.48 2.60 15.71
C ASN A 271 -12.76 3.27 16.19
N VAL A 272 -13.17 4.39 15.59
CA VAL A 272 -14.46 5.03 15.86
C VAL A 272 -15.60 4.11 15.44
N GLY A 273 -15.49 3.44 14.30
CA GLY A 273 -16.47 2.46 13.84
C GLY A 273 -16.62 1.28 14.82
N VAL A 274 -15.51 0.70 15.28
CA VAL A 274 -15.52 -0.37 16.28
C VAL A 274 -16.16 0.11 17.60
N GLY A 275 -15.83 1.33 18.04
CA GLY A 275 -16.41 1.95 19.23
C GLY A 275 -17.93 2.12 19.11
N ALA A 276 -18.41 2.58 17.96
CA ALA A 276 -19.85 2.73 17.69
C ALA A 276 -20.58 1.38 17.72
N ILE A 277 -20.02 0.35 17.10
CA ILE A 277 -20.57 -1.02 17.16
C ILE A 277 -20.62 -1.51 18.60
N HIS A 278 -19.55 -1.31 19.39
CA HIS A 278 -19.53 -1.72 20.79
C HIS A 278 -20.63 -1.03 21.61
N GLN A 279 -20.87 0.27 21.42
CA GLN A 279 -21.96 0.98 22.10
C GLN A 279 -23.34 0.45 21.67
N ALA A 280 -23.54 0.19 20.37
CA ALA A 280 -24.78 -0.39 19.88
C ALA A 280 -25.08 -1.78 20.52
N LEU A 281 -24.06 -2.63 20.64
CA LEU A 281 -24.20 -3.95 21.29
C LEU A 281 -24.51 -3.83 22.78
N LYS A 282 -23.93 -2.86 23.48
CA LYS A 282 -24.26 -2.58 24.89
C LYS A 282 -25.70 -2.11 25.05
N GLU A 283 -26.16 -1.17 24.24
CA GLU A 283 -27.54 -0.68 24.24
C GLU A 283 -28.52 -1.81 23.96
N LEU A 284 -28.27 -2.61 22.91
CA LEU A 284 -29.09 -3.76 22.54
C LEU A 284 -29.19 -4.79 23.67
N LYS A 285 -28.07 -5.14 24.30
CA LYS A 285 -28.04 -6.11 25.43
C LYS A 285 -28.82 -5.61 26.63
N THR A 286 -28.77 -4.31 26.91
CA THR A 286 -29.37 -3.73 28.13
C THR A 286 -30.85 -3.43 27.95
N THR A 287 -31.26 -2.95 26.80
CA THR A 287 -32.62 -2.42 26.54
C THR A 287 -33.45 -3.26 25.57
N GLY A 288 -32.83 -4.20 24.86
CA GLY A 288 -33.44 -4.92 23.73
C GLY A 288 -33.58 -4.08 22.47
N LYS A 289 -33.01 -2.87 22.43
CA LYS A 289 -33.10 -1.91 21.35
C LYS A 289 -31.71 -1.30 21.05
N TYR A 290 -31.54 -0.66 19.91
CA TYR A 290 -30.34 0.11 19.53
C TYR A 290 -30.69 1.44 18.86
N GLU A 291 -31.70 2.13 19.36
CA GLU A 291 -32.26 3.36 18.81
C GLU A 291 -31.25 4.50 18.73
N THR A 292 -30.34 4.59 19.71
CA THR A 292 -29.31 5.62 19.73
C THR A 292 -28.28 5.36 18.62
N ALA A 293 -27.81 4.12 18.51
CA ALA A 293 -26.84 3.71 17.50
C ALA A 293 -27.45 3.72 16.08
N ALA A 294 -28.74 3.45 15.95
CA ALA A 294 -29.43 3.46 14.65
C ALA A 294 -29.36 4.82 13.96
N LYS A 295 -29.19 5.92 14.69
CA LYS A 295 -29.01 7.26 14.13
C LYS A 295 -27.70 7.42 13.31
N MET A 296 -26.74 6.52 13.53
CA MET A 296 -25.47 6.49 12.80
C MET A 296 -25.48 5.55 11.61
N MET A 297 -26.60 4.86 11.36
CA MET A 297 -26.70 3.96 10.20
C MET A 297 -26.61 4.76 8.89
N LEU A 298 -25.88 4.19 7.94
CA LEU A 298 -25.85 4.73 6.59
C LEU A 298 -27.24 4.62 5.93
N SER A 299 -27.60 5.60 5.11
CA SER A 299 -28.81 5.52 4.31
C SER A 299 -28.74 4.35 3.32
N ALA A 300 -29.92 3.86 2.88
CA ALA A 300 -30.00 2.81 1.87
C ALA A 300 -29.27 3.22 0.57
N GLU A 301 -29.33 4.48 0.20
CA GLU A 301 -28.66 5.01 -1.00
C GLU A 301 -27.12 4.90 -0.87
N VAL A 302 -26.55 5.31 0.27
CA VAL A 302 -25.11 5.21 0.52
C VAL A 302 -24.68 3.73 0.52
N ASN A 303 -25.45 2.85 1.17
CA ASN A 303 -25.15 1.41 1.17
C ASN A 303 -25.18 0.82 -0.25
N GLN A 304 -26.14 1.21 -1.09
CA GLN A 304 -26.21 0.76 -2.48
C GLN A 304 -24.99 1.23 -3.30
N LYS A 305 -24.53 2.46 -3.08
CA LYS A 305 -23.31 2.98 -3.72
C LYS A 305 -22.06 2.20 -3.26
N LEU A 306 -21.94 1.91 -1.97
CA LEU A 306 -20.81 1.14 -1.41
C LEU A 306 -20.63 -0.23 -2.06
N VAL A 307 -21.71 -0.92 -2.40
CA VAL A 307 -21.66 -2.24 -3.04
C VAL A 307 -21.78 -2.18 -4.56
N ALA A 308 -21.74 -0.98 -5.16
CA ALA A 308 -21.93 -0.76 -6.59
C ALA A 308 -23.21 -1.45 -7.13
N GLN A 309 -24.32 -1.35 -6.39
CA GLN A 309 -25.57 -2.04 -6.68
C GLN A 309 -26.09 -1.77 -8.09
N SER A 310 -25.99 -0.51 -8.56
CA SER A 310 -26.40 -0.11 -9.91
C SER A 310 -25.67 -0.89 -10.99
N ASP A 311 -24.36 -1.05 -10.85
CA ASP A 311 -23.51 -1.75 -11.82
C ASP A 311 -23.83 -3.24 -11.89
N TRP A 312 -24.05 -3.86 -10.73
CA TRP A 312 -24.45 -5.26 -10.66
C TRP A 312 -25.85 -5.47 -11.24
N THR A 313 -26.78 -4.55 -10.98
CA THR A 313 -28.13 -4.57 -11.55
C THR A 313 -28.08 -4.44 -13.08
N ALA A 314 -27.26 -3.53 -13.61
CA ALA A 314 -27.07 -3.37 -15.05
C ALA A 314 -26.50 -4.65 -15.69
N ARG A 315 -25.49 -5.27 -15.05
CA ARG A 315 -24.93 -6.57 -15.51
C ARG A 315 -25.97 -7.68 -15.47
N ALA A 316 -26.77 -7.77 -14.40
CA ALA A 316 -27.82 -8.77 -14.25
C ALA A 316 -28.89 -8.66 -15.37
N ARG A 317 -29.29 -7.43 -15.75
CA ARG A 317 -30.14 -7.19 -16.90
C ARG A 317 -29.48 -7.60 -18.21
N LYS A 318 -28.22 -7.17 -18.43
CA LYS A 318 -27.46 -7.52 -19.64
C LYS A 318 -27.39 -9.03 -19.89
N TYR A 319 -27.26 -9.81 -18.80
CA TYR A 319 -27.17 -11.27 -18.87
C TYR A 319 -28.49 -12.01 -18.67
N ASN A 320 -29.63 -11.28 -18.72
CA ASN A 320 -30.98 -11.82 -18.55
C ASN A 320 -31.22 -12.61 -17.25
N ILE A 321 -30.51 -12.24 -16.18
CA ILE A 321 -30.71 -12.84 -14.85
C ILE A 321 -31.95 -12.24 -14.19
N ILE A 322 -32.20 -10.94 -14.42
CA ILE A 322 -33.42 -10.24 -13.99
C ILE A 322 -34.11 -9.62 -15.21
N LYS A 323 -35.46 -9.61 -15.17
CA LYS A 323 -36.24 -8.92 -16.18
C LYS A 323 -36.21 -7.41 -15.92
N THR A 324 -36.39 -6.64 -16.99
CA THR A 324 -36.55 -5.17 -16.94
C THR A 324 -37.79 -4.78 -16.17
#